data_0aa36ea05808dc1514e8dec4f170e29e
#
_entry.id   0aa36ea05808dc1514e8dec4f170e29e
#
_cell.length_a   1.000
_cell.length_b   1.000
_cell.length_c   1.000
_cell.angle_alpha   90.00
_cell.angle_beta   90.00
_cell.angle_gamma   90.00
#
_symmetry.space_group_name_H-M   'P 1'
#
loop_
_entity.id
_entity.type
_entity.pdbx_description
1 polymer ?
#
loop_
_entity_poly.entity_id
_entity_poly.type
_entity_poly.pdbx_seq_one_letter_code
_entity_poly.pdbx_strand_id
1 'polypeptide(L)'
;AKRMSIMGICNKLAWPVAPLFFALVVADQTNVQTSDLYLPFYIIIGVFLLLGIISLMAPLPEVKAAGEDESDTANCPYAANKTSIWQFPHLVLGALTLFIYVGVETLSLSTAVDYAKALNLENPDLYAWIPSIGMVIGYICGIILIPQYLTQDMAMRICACIGVAGSLAIVLLPAEISIWAIFLMALGCSLMWPALWPLAMADLGKFTKSGSALLTMAIAGGAVIPTVFGFLQEGLGAQGAYWLALPCFLFILYYGVAGYKIRTK
;
A
#
# COMPACT_ATOMS: atom_id res chain seq x y z
N ALA A 1 5.70 -10.02 10.40
CA ALA A 1 5.53 -10.14 8.95
C ALA A 1 4.34 -11.05 8.57
N LYS A 2 4.30 -12.34 8.95
CA LYS A 2 3.24 -13.30 8.52
C LYS A 2 1.80 -12.80 8.77
N ARG A 3 1.48 -12.30 9.98
CA ARG A 3 0.14 -11.76 10.29
C ARG A 3 -0.23 -10.57 9.40
N MET A 4 0.72 -9.66 9.17
CA MET A 4 0.51 -8.49 8.30
C MET A 4 0.29 -8.91 6.83
N SER A 5 1.00 -9.95 6.36
CA SER A 5 0.80 -10.47 5.00
C SER A 5 -0.57 -11.12 4.82
N ILE A 6 -1.08 -11.86 5.82
CA ILE A 6 -2.44 -12.43 5.78
C ILE A 6 -3.49 -11.32 5.72
N MET A 7 -3.36 -10.29 6.56
CA MET A 7 -4.24 -9.11 6.52
C MET A 7 -4.16 -8.40 5.15
N GLY A 8 -2.95 -8.32 4.58
CA GLY A 8 -2.74 -7.77 3.25
C GLY A 8 -3.49 -8.54 2.15
N ILE A 9 -3.49 -9.87 2.19
CA ILE A 9 -4.24 -10.71 1.24
C ILE A 9 -5.74 -10.37 1.31
N CYS A 10 -6.32 -10.37 2.52
CA CYS A 10 -7.74 -10.04 2.71
C CYS A 10 -8.07 -8.64 2.17
N ASN A 11 -7.20 -7.64 2.47
CA ASN A 11 -7.37 -6.28 1.98
C ASN A 11 -7.34 -6.20 0.44
N LYS A 12 -6.40 -6.88 -0.21
CA LYS A 12 -6.25 -6.82 -1.67
C LYS A 12 -7.32 -7.59 -2.43
N LEU A 13 -7.85 -8.66 -1.86
CA LEU A 13 -9.01 -9.35 -2.43
C LEU A 13 -10.29 -8.51 -2.33
N ALA A 14 -10.41 -7.61 -1.36
CA ALA A 14 -11.56 -6.73 -1.25
C ALA A 14 -11.70 -5.76 -2.46
N TRP A 15 -10.59 -5.34 -3.08
CA TRP A 15 -10.61 -4.41 -4.20
C TRP A 15 -11.43 -4.89 -5.41
N PRO A 16 -11.16 -6.07 -5.99
CA PRO A 16 -11.97 -6.58 -7.10
C PRO A 16 -13.34 -7.12 -6.66
N VAL A 17 -13.51 -7.47 -5.38
CA VAL A 17 -14.79 -7.98 -4.84
C VAL A 17 -15.79 -6.84 -4.61
N ALA A 18 -15.33 -5.63 -4.25
CA ALA A 18 -16.22 -4.52 -3.98
C ALA A 18 -17.11 -4.13 -5.18
N PRO A 19 -16.63 -3.99 -6.42
CA PRO A 19 -17.48 -3.77 -7.58
C PRO A 19 -18.51 -4.89 -7.81
N LEU A 20 -18.13 -6.15 -7.57
CA LEU A 20 -19.06 -7.28 -7.68
C LEU A 20 -20.20 -7.19 -6.67
N PHE A 21 -19.91 -6.75 -5.44
CA PHE A 21 -20.95 -6.50 -4.44
C PHE A 21 -21.95 -5.44 -4.94
N PHE A 22 -21.46 -4.32 -5.48
CA PHE A 22 -22.34 -3.30 -6.06
C PHE A 22 -23.12 -3.84 -7.25
N ALA A 23 -22.50 -4.64 -8.12
CA ALA A 23 -23.15 -5.26 -9.27
C ALA A 23 -24.28 -6.24 -8.89
N LEU A 24 -24.16 -6.89 -7.72
CA LEU A 24 -25.20 -7.80 -7.20
C LEU A 24 -26.38 -7.06 -6.56
N VAL A 25 -26.15 -5.88 -6.00
CA VAL A 25 -27.16 -5.14 -5.23
C VAL A 25 -27.89 -4.10 -6.10
N VAL A 26 -27.19 -3.52 -7.09
CA VAL A 26 -27.77 -2.54 -8.03
C VAL A 26 -28.35 -3.27 -9.25
N ALA A 27 -29.65 -3.23 -9.39
CA ALA A 27 -30.38 -4.01 -10.40
C ALA A 27 -30.11 -3.57 -11.85
N ASP A 28 -29.95 -2.26 -12.09
CA ASP A 28 -29.66 -1.69 -13.41
C ASP A 28 -28.31 -0.96 -13.40
N GLN A 29 -27.31 -1.57 -14.03
CA GLN A 29 -25.95 -1.02 -14.11
C GLN A 29 -25.76 -0.03 -15.27
N THR A 30 -26.72 0.05 -16.18
CA THR A 30 -26.62 0.89 -17.37
C THR A 30 -27.11 2.31 -17.10
N ASN A 31 -28.03 2.48 -16.14
CA ASN A 31 -28.60 3.78 -15.79
C ASN A 31 -28.72 3.94 -14.26
N VAL A 32 -27.58 3.94 -13.57
CA VAL A 32 -27.51 4.03 -12.10
C VAL A 32 -27.96 5.41 -11.63
N GLN A 33 -29.06 5.46 -10.88
CA GLN A 33 -29.52 6.67 -10.20
C GLN A 33 -28.97 6.73 -8.77
N THR A 34 -28.93 7.92 -8.19
CA THR A 34 -28.47 8.13 -6.81
C THR A 34 -29.29 7.30 -5.80
N SER A 35 -30.57 7.07 -6.08
CA SER A 35 -31.46 6.23 -5.27
C SER A 35 -31.01 4.77 -5.17
N ASP A 36 -30.41 4.25 -6.24
CA ASP A 36 -30.00 2.84 -6.31
C ASP A 36 -28.77 2.55 -5.43
N LEU A 37 -28.02 3.60 -5.12
CA LEU A 37 -26.86 3.52 -4.23
C LEU A 37 -27.24 3.44 -2.73
N TYR A 38 -28.47 3.82 -2.35
CA TYR A 38 -28.86 3.83 -0.94
C TYR A 38 -28.83 2.43 -0.33
N LEU A 39 -29.34 1.42 -1.02
CA LEU A 39 -29.40 0.06 -0.51
C LEU A 39 -27.99 -0.54 -0.25
N PRO A 40 -27.03 -0.51 -1.18
CA PRO A 40 -25.66 -0.95 -0.90
C PRO A 40 -25.04 -0.23 0.30
N PHE A 41 -25.20 1.10 0.40
CA PHE A 41 -24.65 1.85 1.52
C PHE A 41 -25.31 1.51 2.86
N TYR A 42 -26.63 1.30 2.91
CA TYR A 42 -27.31 0.85 4.13
C TYR A 42 -26.82 -0.53 4.58
N ILE A 43 -26.57 -1.46 3.66
CA ILE A 43 -25.98 -2.77 3.98
C ILE A 43 -24.59 -2.58 4.60
N ILE A 44 -23.73 -1.75 3.97
CA ILE A 44 -22.39 -1.46 4.48
C ILE A 44 -22.44 -0.82 5.87
N ILE A 45 -23.33 0.16 6.09
CA ILE A 45 -23.54 0.79 7.40
C ILE A 45 -23.95 -0.26 8.44
N GLY A 46 -24.89 -1.15 8.10
CA GLY A 46 -25.30 -2.24 8.98
C GLY A 46 -24.15 -3.17 9.36
N VAL A 47 -23.31 -3.52 8.40
CA VAL A 47 -22.11 -4.33 8.65
C VAL A 47 -21.11 -3.60 9.56
N PHE A 48 -20.86 -2.31 9.33
CA PHE A 48 -19.95 -1.53 10.19
C PHE A 48 -20.49 -1.37 11.60
N LEU A 49 -21.81 -1.16 11.78
CA LEU A 49 -22.42 -1.10 13.10
C LEU A 49 -22.28 -2.44 13.82
N LEU A 50 -22.54 -3.55 13.14
CA LEU A 50 -22.35 -4.89 13.70
C LEU A 50 -20.90 -5.13 14.13
N LEU A 51 -19.93 -4.81 13.28
CA LEU A 51 -18.51 -4.93 13.59
C LEU A 51 -18.11 -4.01 14.75
N GLY A 52 -18.68 -2.80 14.83
CA GLY A 52 -18.48 -1.89 15.97
C GLY A 52 -18.98 -2.51 17.28
N ILE A 53 -20.18 -3.08 17.28
CA ILE A 53 -20.74 -3.77 18.46
C ILE A 53 -19.86 -4.96 18.87
N ILE A 54 -19.45 -5.81 17.91
CA ILE A 54 -18.56 -6.94 18.16
C ILE A 54 -17.24 -6.46 18.76
N SER A 55 -16.66 -5.37 18.24
CA SER A 55 -15.41 -4.81 18.74
C SER A 55 -15.53 -4.27 20.18
N LEU A 56 -16.67 -3.68 20.54
CA LEU A 56 -16.94 -3.22 21.90
C LEU A 56 -17.15 -4.36 22.89
N MET A 57 -17.74 -5.47 22.43
CA MET A 57 -18.00 -6.64 23.26
C MET A 57 -16.82 -7.62 23.34
N ALA A 58 -15.89 -7.54 22.39
CA ALA A 58 -14.73 -8.42 22.36
C ALA A 58 -13.75 -8.04 23.49
N PRO A 59 -13.32 -8.99 24.34
CA PRO A 59 -12.27 -8.75 25.33
C PRO A 59 -10.91 -8.67 24.64
N LEU A 60 -10.67 -7.56 23.95
CA LEU A 60 -9.40 -7.34 23.26
C LEU A 60 -8.32 -7.01 24.32
N PRO A 61 -7.23 -7.80 24.38
CA PRO A 61 -6.12 -7.46 25.27
C PRO A 61 -5.48 -6.15 24.84
N GLU A 62 -5.23 -5.27 25.82
CA GLU A 62 -4.46 -4.06 25.57
C GLU A 62 -3.00 -4.46 25.30
N VAL A 63 -2.61 -4.47 24.01
CA VAL A 63 -1.24 -4.78 23.60
C VAL A 63 -0.45 -3.48 23.55
N LYS A 64 0.40 -3.29 24.55
CA LYS A 64 1.37 -2.18 24.54
C LYS A 64 2.46 -2.46 23.50
N ALA A 65 2.86 -1.42 22.78
CA ALA A 65 3.99 -1.53 21.86
C ALA A 65 5.30 -1.63 22.66
N ALA A 66 6.28 -2.39 22.17
CA ALA A 66 7.60 -2.46 22.77
C ALA A 66 8.21 -1.05 22.87
N GLY A 67 8.62 -0.64 24.06
CA GLY A 67 9.14 0.69 24.34
C GLY A 67 8.07 1.73 24.76
N GLU A 68 6.82 1.32 24.96
CA GLU A 68 5.73 2.23 25.40
C GLU A 68 5.81 2.53 26.90
N ASP A 69 6.32 1.62 27.71
CA ASP A 69 6.54 1.84 29.14
C ASP A 69 7.89 2.54 29.37
N GLU A 70 7.94 3.45 30.35
CA GLU A 70 9.18 4.18 30.72
C GLU A 70 10.34 3.24 31.13
N SER A 71 10.02 2.05 31.63
CA SER A 71 10.99 1.01 31.94
C SER A 71 11.72 0.43 30.74
N ASP A 72 11.08 0.44 29.56
CA ASP A 72 11.67 -0.03 28.29
C ASP A 72 12.55 1.03 27.61
N THR A 73 12.47 2.29 28.04
CA THR A 73 13.32 3.38 27.50
C THR A 73 14.80 3.11 27.80
N ALA A 74 15.10 2.38 28.89
CA ALA A 74 16.45 1.94 29.22
C ALA A 74 17.04 0.98 28.15
N ASN A 75 16.21 0.29 27.39
CA ASN A 75 16.62 -0.66 26.37
C ASN A 75 16.80 -0.03 24.96
N CYS A 76 16.49 1.27 24.79
CA CYS A 76 16.62 1.98 23.52
C CYS A 76 17.56 3.19 23.64
N PRO A 77 18.90 2.98 23.69
CA PRO A 77 19.86 4.07 23.88
C PRO A 77 19.79 5.14 22.80
N TYR A 78 19.37 4.78 21.58
CA TYR A 78 19.18 5.72 20.47
C TYR A 78 18.06 6.75 20.72
N ALA A 79 17.01 6.38 21.46
CA ALA A 79 15.88 7.25 21.79
C ALA A 79 16.08 8.05 23.09
N ALA A 80 17.03 7.66 23.95
CA ALA A 80 17.18 8.20 25.31
C ALA A 80 17.40 9.73 25.33
N ASN A 81 18.26 10.24 24.45
CA ASN A 81 18.65 11.65 24.39
C ASN A 81 17.78 12.48 23.43
N LYS A 82 16.72 11.93 22.85
CA LYS A 82 15.89 12.63 21.88
C LYS A 82 14.64 13.21 22.54
N THR A 83 14.26 14.41 22.08
CA THR A 83 13.12 15.18 22.60
C THR A 83 11.97 15.30 21.59
N SER A 84 12.22 14.98 20.30
CA SER A 84 11.22 15.11 19.23
C SER A 84 11.32 13.98 18.22
N ILE A 85 10.19 13.59 17.62
CA ILE A 85 10.11 12.60 16.53
C ILE A 85 10.89 13.03 15.28
N TRP A 86 11.07 14.33 15.06
CA TRP A 86 11.81 14.87 13.91
C TRP A 86 13.32 14.60 13.99
N GLN A 87 13.81 14.21 15.16
CA GLN A 87 15.21 13.84 15.37
C GLN A 87 15.51 12.38 14.95
N PHE A 88 14.53 11.68 14.39
CA PHE A 88 14.65 10.34 13.86
C PHE A 88 14.61 10.37 12.32
N PRO A 89 15.73 10.60 11.64
CA PRO A 89 15.75 10.78 10.18
C PRO A 89 15.26 9.53 9.43
N HIS A 90 15.50 8.32 9.96
CA HIS A 90 14.98 7.09 9.38
C HIS A 90 13.45 6.99 9.45
N LEU A 91 12.81 7.53 10.50
CA LEU A 91 11.35 7.61 10.63
C LEU A 91 10.77 8.62 9.63
N VAL A 92 11.37 9.82 9.53
CA VAL A 92 10.90 10.88 8.62
C VAL A 92 11.00 10.40 7.17
N LEU A 93 12.16 9.83 6.79
CA LEU A 93 12.32 9.22 5.47
C LEU A 93 11.39 8.02 5.27
N GLY A 94 11.16 7.22 6.31
CA GLY A 94 10.20 6.12 6.30
C GLY A 94 8.77 6.59 6.07
N ALA A 95 8.35 7.68 6.72
CA ALA A 95 7.03 8.28 6.51
C ALA A 95 6.88 8.81 5.07
N LEU A 96 7.88 9.48 4.53
CA LEU A 96 7.87 9.92 3.13
C LEU A 96 7.84 8.73 2.16
N THR A 97 8.62 7.68 2.47
CA THR A 97 8.61 6.44 1.67
C THR A 97 7.24 5.76 1.72
N LEU A 98 6.59 5.73 2.90
CA LEU A 98 5.26 5.18 3.05
C LEU A 98 4.22 5.99 2.27
N PHE A 99 4.31 7.32 2.30
CA PHE A 99 3.46 8.20 1.52
C PHE A 99 3.56 7.89 0.01
N ILE A 100 4.78 7.81 -0.51
CA ILE A 100 5.04 7.49 -1.91
C ILE A 100 4.57 6.07 -2.24
N TYR A 101 4.89 5.10 -1.38
CA TYR A 101 4.52 3.71 -1.56
C TYR A 101 3.00 3.51 -1.63
N VAL A 102 2.24 4.03 -0.65
CA VAL A 102 0.78 3.92 -0.66
C VAL A 102 0.18 4.59 -1.89
N GLY A 103 0.80 5.68 -2.35
CA GLY A 103 0.42 6.34 -3.59
C GLY A 103 0.55 5.46 -4.83
N VAL A 104 1.69 4.82 -5.05
CA VAL A 104 1.89 3.93 -6.21
C VAL A 104 1.13 2.61 -6.08
N GLU A 105 0.92 2.13 -4.86
CA GLU A 105 0.06 0.98 -4.59
C GLU A 105 -1.38 1.26 -5.00
N THR A 106 -1.95 2.37 -4.54
CA THR A 106 -3.31 2.80 -4.91
C THR A 106 -3.41 3.03 -6.41
N LEU A 107 -2.40 3.67 -6.99
CA LEU A 107 -2.31 3.87 -8.43
C LEU A 107 -2.42 2.55 -9.18
N SER A 108 -1.63 1.53 -8.82
CA SER A 108 -1.64 0.23 -9.50
C SER A 108 -2.99 -0.46 -9.44
N LEU A 109 -3.72 -0.31 -8.32
CA LEU A 109 -5.03 -0.93 -8.10
C LEU A 109 -6.17 -0.20 -8.80
N SER A 110 -6.13 1.15 -8.82
CA SER A 110 -7.25 1.96 -9.29
C SER A 110 -7.22 2.23 -10.80
N THR A 111 -6.05 2.23 -11.44
CA THR A 111 -5.91 2.69 -12.84
C THR A 111 -5.98 1.58 -13.88
N ALA A 112 -5.96 0.30 -13.48
CA ALA A 112 -5.92 -0.82 -14.42
C ALA A 112 -7.13 -0.85 -15.37
N VAL A 113 -8.34 -0.60 -14.85
CA VAL A 113 -9.57 -0.57 -15.67
C VAL A 113 -9.59 0.62 -16.61
N ASP A 114 -9.24 1.81 -16.11
CA ASP A 114 -9.23 3.02 -16.94
C ASP A 114 -8.15 2.96 -18.00
N TYR A 115 -7.01 2.34 -17.70
CA TYR A 115 -5.96 2.10 -18.68
C TYR A 115 -6.42 1.10 -19.76
N ALA A 116 -7.11 0.00 -19.40
CA ALA A 116 -7.69 -0.93 -20.34
C ALA A 116 -8.74 -0.25 -21.25
N LYS A 117 -9.57 0.64 -20.69
CA LYS A 117 -10.52 1.46 -21.46
C LYS A 117 -9.80 2.39 -22.45
N ALA A 118 -8.73 3.06 -21.99
CA ALA A 118 -7.94 3.95 -22.85
C ALA A 118 -7.25 3.21 -24.01
N LEU A 119 -6.94 1.91 -23.83
CA LEU A 119 -6.40 1.03 -24.87
C LEU A 119 -7.48 0.38 -25.73
N ASN A 120 -8.77 0.66 -25.50
CA ASN A 120 -9.92 0.04 -26.19
C ASN A 120 -9.90 -1.51 -26.12
N LEU A 121 -9.50 -2.07 -24.99
CA LEU A 121 -9.47 -3.51 -24.78
C LEU A 121 -10.88 -4.06 -24.51
N GLU A 122 -11.13 -5.29 -24.94
CA GLU A 122 -12.38 -5.99 -24.66
C GLU A 122 -12.51 -6.27 -23.15
N ASN A 123 -13.73 -6.09 -22.60
CA ASN A 123 -14.05 -6.34 -21.19
C ASN A 123 -13.07 -5.69 -20.19
N PRO A 124 -12.94 -4.35 -20.22
CA PRO A 124 -11.91 -3.63 -19.42
C PRO A 124 -12.02 -3.89 -17.91
N ASP A 125 -13.22 -4.18 -17.40
CA ASP A 125 -13.44 -4.43 -15.97
C ASP A 125 -12.73 -5.70 -15.44
N LEU A 126 -12.45 -6.67 -16.33
CA LEU A 126 -11.68 -7.86 -15.96
C LEU A 126 -10.22 -7.55 -15.60
N TYR A 127 -9.69 -6.43 -16.09
CA TYR A 127 -8.32 -6.03 -15.80
C TYR A 127 -8.12 -5.55 -14.36
N ALA A 128 -9.20 -5.28 -13.59
CA ALA A 128 -9.13 -5.00 -12.15
C ALA A 128 -8.48 -6.15 -11.35
N TRP A 129 -8.54 -7.39 -11.85
CA TRP A 129 -7.94 -8.55 -11.19
C TRP A 129 -6.43 -8.62 -11.33
N ILE A 130 -5.85 -8.04 -12.38
CA ILE A 130 -4.41 -8.10 -12.67
C ILE A 130 -3.56 -7.60 -11.48
N PRO A 131 -3.73 -6.36 -10.99
CA PRO A 131 -2.93 -5.87 -9.86
C PRO A 131 -3.22 -6.64 -8.57
N SER A 132 -4.48 -7.02 -8.34
CA SER A 132 -4.87 -7.75 -7.12
C SER A 132 -4.21 -9.12 -7.06
N ILE A 133 -4.18 -9.87 -8.17
CA ILE A 133 -3.50 -11.17 -8.28
C ILE A 133 -2.00 -10.99 -8.05
N GLY A 134 -1.37 -9.97 -8.66
CA GLY A 134 0.05 -9.68 -8.45
C GLY A 134 0.39 -9.47 -6.97
N MET A 135 -0.43 -8.68 -6.27
CA MET A 135 -0.24 -8.45 -4.83
C MET A 135 -0.46 -9.69 -3.99
N VAL A 136 -1.50 -10.48 -4.26
CA VAL A 136 -1.79 -11.72 -3.52
C VAL A 136 -0.65 -12.72 -3.67
N ILE A 137 -0.13 -12.91 -4.89
CA ILE A 137 1.03 -13.77 -5.14
C ILE A 137 2.24 -13.28 -4.33
N GLY A 138 2.53 -11.99 -4.34
CA GLY A 138 3.62 -11.43 -3.57
C GLY A 138 3.45 -11.62 -2.05
N TYR A 139 2.25 -11.44 -1.50
CA TYR A 139 1.99 -11.73 -0.08
C TYR A 139 2.15 -13.20 0.27
N ILE A 140 1.71 -14.13 -0.60
CA ILE A 140 1.91 -15.57 -0.41
C ILE A 140 3.41 -15.89 -0.40
N CYS A 141 4.17 -15.37 -1.37
CA CYS A 141 5.63 -15.49 -1.39
C CYS A 141 6.25 -14.93 -0.10
N GLY A 142 5.77 -13.80 0.40
CA GLY A 142 6.24 -13.20 1.64
C GLY A 142 5.98 -14.06 2.87
N ILE A 143 4.82 -14.71 2.97
CA ILE A 143 4.49 -15.63 4.08
C ILE A 143 5.46 -16.80 4.11
N ILE A 144 5.85 -17.31 2.95
CA ILE A 144 6.74 -18.47 2.80
C ILE A 144 8.20 -18.06 3.03
N LEU A 145 8.62 -16.94 2.45
CA LEU A 145 10.03 -16.55 2.42
C LEU A 145 10.49 -15.74 3.65
N ILE A 146 9.60 -14.98 4.28
CA ILE A 146 9.94 -14.16 5.44
C ILE A 146 9.47 -14.87 6.73
N PRO A 147 10.30 -15.01 7.79
CA PRO A 147 11.69 -14.55 7.92
C PRO A 147 12.74 -15.58 7.55
N GLN A 148 12.38 -16.77 7.07
CA GLN A 148 13.30 -17.91 6.96
C GLN A 148 14.43 -17.69 5.94
N TYR A 149 14.10 -17.09 4.78
CA TYR A 149 15.02 -16.92 3.67
C TYR A 149 15.29 -15.46 3.32
N LEU A 150 14.39 -14.55 3.68
CA LEU A 150 14.47 -13.14 3.34
C LEU A 150 14.35 -12.25 4.58
N THR A 151 15.28 -11.29 4.72
CA THR A 151 15.16 -10.19 5.67
C THR A 151 14.19 -9.14 5.15
N GLN A 152 13.62 -8.31 6.04
CA GLN A 152 12.64 -7.29 5.66
C GLN A 152 13.22 -6.26 4.68
N ASP A 153 14.48 -5.84 4.91
CA ASP A 153 15.18 -4.90 4.04
C ASP A 153 15.48 -5.50 2.65
N MET A 154 15.80 -6.79 2.59
CA MET A 154 16.01 -7.50 1.32
C MET A 154 14.70 -7.65 0.55
N ALA A 155 13.61 -8.02 1.22
CA ALA A 155 12.29 -8.09 0.61
C ALA A 155 11.87 -6.74 0.02
N MET A 156 12.08 -5.64 0.76
CA MET A 156 11.80 -4.29 0.29
C MET A 156 12.59 -3.93 -0.97
N ARG A 157 13.90 -4.25 -1.01
CA ARG A 157 14.75 -3.99 -2.19
C ARG A 157 14.30 -4.77 -3.41
N ILE A 158 14.03 -6.08 -3.25
CA ILE A 158 13.55 -6.93 -4.35
C ILE A 158 12.23 -6.38 -4.89
N CYS A 159 11.27 -6.07 -4.02
CA CYS A 159 9.99 -5.50 -4.41
C CYS A 159 10.14 -4.15 -5.11
N ALA A 160 11.02 -3.27 -4.62
CA ALA A 160 11.29 -2.00 -5.27
C ALA A 160 11.91 -2.17 -6.67
N CYS A 161 12.85 -3.12 -6.84
CA CYS A 161 13.41 -3.44 -8.16
C CYS A 161 12.35 -3.99 -9.12
N ILE A 162 11.45 -4.86 -8.64
CA ILE A 162 10.33 -5.36 -9.45
C ILE A 162 9.40 -4.20 -9.84
N GLY A 163 9.11 -3.28 -8.90
CA GLY A 163 8.30 -2.09 -9.18
C GLY A 163 8.94 -1.15 -10.22
N VAL A 164 10.27 -0.93 -10.14
CA VAL A 164 11.03 -0.18 -11.16
C VAL A 164 10.91 -0.88 -12.52
N ALA A 165 11.12 -2.20 -12.58
CA ALA A 165 11.01 -2.95 -13.83
C ALA A 165 9.57 -2.90 -14.38
N GLY A 166 8.56 -3.03 -13.51
CA GLY A 166 7.14 -2.93 -13.89
C GLY A 166 6.78 -1.56 -14.43
N SER A 167 7.21 -0.47 -13.77
CA SER A 167 6.94 0.91 -14.22
C SER A 167 7.61 1.20 -15.58
N LEU A 168 8.84 0.77 -15.77
CA LEU A 168 9.53 0.88 -17.07
C LEU A 168 8.83 0.05 -18.14
N ALA A 169 8.43 -1.17 -17.83
CA ALA A 169 7.73 -2.04 -18.77
C ALA A 169 6.40 -1.44 -19.23
N ILE A 170 5.63 -0.82 -18.31
CA ILE A 170 4.37 -0.14 -18.68
C ILE A 170 4.63 0.95 -19.73
N VAL A 171 5.66 1.75 -19.54
CA VAL A 171 5.91 2.92 -20.41
C VAL A 171 6.61 2.56 -21.72
N LEU A 172 7.51 1.57 -21.71
CA LEU A 172 8.36 1.25 -22.86
C LEU A 172 7.79 0.17 -23.78
N LEU A 173 6.91 -0.70 -23.29
CA LEU A 173 6.34 -1.77 -24.10
C LEU A 173 5.18 -1.26 -24.97
N PRO A 174 4.87 -1.97 -26.08
CA PRO A 174 3.66 -1.70 -26.85
C PRO A 174 2.41 -1.76 -25.98
N ALA A 175 1.43 -0.92 -26.28
CA ALA A 175 0.21 -0.72 -25.49
C ALA A 175 -0.51 -2.05 -25.15
N GLU A 176 -0.59 -2.98 -26.07
CA GLU A 176 -1.24 -4.29 -25.91
C GLU A 176 -0.58 -5.17 -24.84
N ILE A 177 0.74 -5.02 -24.64
CA ILE A 177 1.51 -5.81 -23.68
C ILE A 177 1.65 -5.03 -22.37
N SER A 178 1.70 -3.71 -22.43
CA SER A 178 1.98 -2.83 -21.29
C SER A 178 0.96 -2.98 -20.15
N ILE A 179 -0.30 -3.29 -20.46
CA ILE A 179 -1.35 -3.52 -19.45
C ILE A 179 -0.96 -4.66 -18.49
N TRP A 180 -0.30 -5.70 -18.98
CA TRP A 180 0.15 -6.83 -18.17
C TRP A 180 1.31 -6.46 -17.25
N ALA A 181 2.06 -5.42 -17.57
CA ALA A 181 3.15 -4.93 -16.72
C ALA A 181 2.63 -4.26 -15.42
N ILE A 182 1.34 -3.91 -15.36
CA ILE A 182 0.68 -3.48 -14.10
C ILE A 182 0.77 -4.61 -13.06
N PHE A 183 0.70 -5.88 -13.47
CA PHE A 183 0.94 -7.01 -12.59
C PHE A 183 2.30 -6.93 -11.90
N LEU A 184 3.38 -6.64 -12.64
CA LEU A 184 4.73 -6.50 -12.06
C LEU A 184 4.81 -5.30 -11.12
N MET A 185 4.19 -4.18 -11.48
CA MET A 185 4.15 -3.00 -10.63
C MET A 185 3.44 -3.29 -9.30
N ALA A 186 2.29 -3.97 -9.36
CA ALA A 186 1.53 -4.38 -8.18
C ALA A 186 2.25 -5.45 -7.35
N LEU A 187 2.88 -6.43 -7.99
CA LEU A 187 3.74 -7.42 -7.33
C LEU A 187 4.87 -6.74 -6.55
N GLY A 188 5.48 -5.69 -7.14
CA GLY A 188 6.48 -4.86 -6.48
C GLY A 188 5.94 -4.12 -5.25
N CYS A 189 4.65 -3.78 -5.20
CA CYS A 189 4.04 -3.16 -4.03
C CYS A 189 3.73 -4.14 -2.88
N SER A 190 3.62 -5.44 -3.12
CA SER A 190 3.05 -6.42 -2.20
C SER A 190 3.70 -6.49 -0.83
N LEU A 191 5.02 -6.64 -0.74
CA LEU A 191 5.74 -6.81 0.54
C LEU A 191 6.24 -5.50 1.15
N MET A 192 5.97 -4.37 0.53
CA MET A 192 6.47 -3.08 1.02
C MET A 192 5.88 -2.70 2.37
N TRP A 193 4.57 -2.87 2.57
CA TRP A 193 3.92 -2.58 3.84
C TRP A 193 4.52 -3.36 5.02
N PRO A 194 4.59 -4.72 4.97
CA PRO A 194 5.15 -5.51 6.07
C PRO A 194 6.66 -5.33 6.26
N ALA A 195 7.37 -4.83 5.26
CA ALA A 195 8.81 -4.57 5.33
C ALA A 195 9.11 -3.13 5.83
N LEU A 196 8.43 -2.13 5.28
CA LEU A 196 8.70 -0.72 5.56
C LEU A 196 8.33 -0.33 6.98
N TRP A 197 7.15 -0.77 7.47
CA TRP A 197 6.65 -0.39 8.79
C TRP A 197 7.63 -0.72 9.93
N PRO A 198 8.14 -1.97 10.06
CA PRO A 198 9.12 -2.28 11.10
C PRO A 198 10.45 -1.53 10.94
N LEU A 199 10.90 -1.27 9.70
CA LEU A 199 12.13 -0.52 9.44
C LEU A 199 12.03 0.94 9.89
N ALA A 200 10.88 1.57 9.65
CA ALA A 200 10.61 2.95 10.02
C ALA A 200 10.38 3.11 11.54
N MET A 201 9.76 2.12 12.19
CA MET A 201 9.42 2.14 13.61
C MET A 201 10.56 1.67 14.52
N ALA A 202 11.67 1.22 13.95
CA ALA A 202 12.76 0.66 14.75
C ALA A 202 13.41 1.72 15.66
N ASP A 203 13.73 1.31 16.91
CA ASP A 203 14.47 2.07 17.91
C ASP A 203 13.83 3.42 18.32
N LEU A 204 12.51 3.56 18.21
CA LEU A 204 11.79 4.79 18.59
C LEU A 204 11.55 4.91 20.11
N GLY A 205 11.58 3.81 20.86
CA GLY A 205 11.32 3.81 22.30
C GLY A 205 10.02 4.55 22.67
N LYS A 206 10.10 5.55 23.56
CA LYS A 206 8.96 6.37 24.00
C LYS A 206 8.21 7.10 22.88
N PHE A 207 8.79 7.23 21.69
CA PHE A 207 8.19 7.88 20.52
C PHE A 207 7.42 6.92 19.60
N THR A 208 7.27 5.65 19.97
CA THR A 208 6.57 4.64 19.16
C THR A 208 5.14 5.05 18.79
N LYS A 209 4.36 5.60 19.76
CA LYS A 209 3.00 6.11 19.47
C LYS A 209 3.00 7.25 18.46
N SER A 210 3.85 8.25 18.69
CA SER A 210 3.94 9.42 17.79
C SER A 210 4.49 9.04 16.42
N GLY A 211 5.45 8.11 16.36
CA GLY A 211 5.97 7.57 15.09
C GLY A 211 4.91 6.81 14.30
N SER A 212 4.12 5.97 14.98
CA SER A 212 2.99 5.27 14.37
C SER A 212 1.94 6.23 13.83
N ALA A 213 1.62 7.30 14.57
CA ALA A 213 0.70 8.35 14.12
C ALA A 213 1.23 9.03 12.84
N LEU A 214 2.52 9.37 12.79
CA LEU A 214 3.15 9.97 11.60
C LEU A 214 3.07 9.04 10.39
N LEU A 215 3.35 7.75 10.56
CA LEU A 215 3.23 6.75 9.50
C LEU A 215 1.77 6.60 9.03
N THR A 216 0.82 6.62 9.97
CA THR A 216 -0.61 6.57 9.61
C THR A 216 -1.03 7.78 8.78
N MET A 217 -0.55 8.99 9.13
CA MET A 217 -0.81 10.20 8.32
C MET A 217 -0.21 10.09 6.92
N ALA A 218 0.92 9.40 6.76
CA ALA A 218 1.55 9.19 5.46
C ALA A 218 0.70 8.36 4.47
N ILE A 219 -0.33 7.65 4.94
CA ILE A 219 -1.30 6.94 4.08
C ILE A 219 -2.03 7.90 3.13
N ALA A 220 -2.08 9.20 3.44
CA ALA A 220 -2.61 10.25 2.57
C ALA A 220 -1.96 10.28 1.16
N GLY A 221 -0.77 9.68 0.99
CA GLY A 221 -0.15 9.49 -0.31
C GLY A 221 -1.02 8.75 -1.33
N GLY A 222 -1.91 7.85 -0.83
CA GLY A 222 -2.89 7.14 -1.64
C GLY A 222 -3.94 8.04 -2.31
N ALA A 223 -4.13 9.26 -1.83
CA ALA A 223 -4.95 10.26 -2.50
C ALA A 223 -4.11 11.17 -3.41
N VAL A 224 -2.95 11.62 -2.93
CA VAL A 224 -2.14 12.63 -3.62
C VAL A 224 -1.52 12.10 -4.91
N ILE A 225 -0.87 10.92 -4.88
CA ILE A 225 -0.18 10.37 -6.06
C ILE A 225 -1.15 10.05 -7.21
N PRO A 226 -2.31 9.38 -6.99
CA PRO A 226 -3.29 9.20 -8.07
C PRO A 226 -3.85 10.52 -8.61
N THR A 227 -4.03 11.55 -7.77
CA THR A 227 -4.44 12.88 -8.24
C THR A 227 -3.40 13.49 -9.18
N VAL A 228 -2.12 13.44 -8.80
CA VAL A 228 -1.01 13.91 -9.67
C VAL A 228 -0.97 13.10 -10.96
N PHE A 229 -1.19 11.78 -10.90
CA PHE A 229 -1.28 10.93 -12.08
C PHE A 229 -2.40 11.36 -13.02
N GLY A 230 -3.59 11.69 -12.48
CA GLY A 230 -4.71 12.19 -13.28
C GLY A 230 -4.34 13.44 -14.08
N PHE A 231 -3.70 14.43 -13.46
CA PHE A 231 -3.20 15.61 -14.18
C PHE A 231 -2.15 15.28 -15.25
N LEU A 232 -1.26 14.33 -14.97
CA LEU A 232 -0.27 13.92 -15.97
C LEU A 232 -0.92 13.16 -17.13
N GLN A 233 -1.98 12.43 -16.88
CA GLN A 233 -2.71 11.68 -17.90
C GLN A 233 -3.34 12.59 -18.96
N GLU A 234 -3.81 13.79 -18.57
CA GLU A 234 -4.34 14.80 -19.49
C GLU A 234 -3.28 15.29 -20.50
N GLY A 235 -2.01 15.40 -20.08
CA GLY A 235 -0.92 15.90 -20.92
C GLY A 235 -0.12 14.82 -21.64
N LEU A 236 0.15 13.69 -20.98
CA LEU A 236 1.04 12.63 -21.47
C LEU A 236 0.30 11.40 -22.01
N GLY A 237 -1.03 11.37 -21.88
CA GLY A 237 -1.86 10.20 -22.18
C GLY A 237 -1.78 9.12 -21.10
N ALA A 238 -2.64 8.11 -21.24
CA ALA A 238 -2.83 7.07 -20.22
C ALA A 238 -1.55 6.26 -19.91
N GLN A 239 -0.78 5.90 -20.94
CA GLN A 239 0.47 5.17 -20.80
C GLN A 239 1.61 6.06 -20.27
N GLY A 240 1.73 7.28 -20.82
CA GLY A 240 2.79 8.23 -20.46
C GLY A 240 2.72 8.70 -19.01
N ALA A 241 1.53 8.76 -18.41
CA ALA A 241 1.36 9.14 -17.01
C ALA A 241 2.07 8.20 -16.03
N TYR A 242 2.28 6.93 -16.39
CA TYR A 242 3.01 5.96 -15.56
C TYR A 242 4.51 6.28 -15.37
N TRP A 243 5.07 7.27 -16.11
CA TRP A 243 6.40 7.81 -15.77
C TRP A 243 6.48 8.31 -14.33
N LEU A 244 5.36 8.72 -13.74
CA LEU A 244 5.30 9.10 -12.32
C LEU A 244 5.72 7.96 -11.37
N ALA A 245 5.42 6.72 -11.72
CA ALA A 245 5.73 5.57 -10.86
C ALA A 245 7.25 5.32 -10.74
N LEU A 246 8.02 5.61 -11.78
CA LEU A 246 9.46 5.35 -11.80
C LEU A 246 10.24 6.10 -10.70
N PRO A 247 10.18 7.44 -10.56
CA PRO A 247 10.85 8.14 -9.47
C PRO A 247 10.34 7.71 -8.10
N CYS A 248 9.06 7.33 -7.98
CA CYS A 248 8.51 6.82 -6.74
C CYS A 248 9.19 5.51 -6.31
N PHE A 249 9.30 4.52 -7.21
CA PHE A 249 9.98 3.26 -6.91
C PHE A 249 11.49 3.42 -6.69
N LEU A 250 12.14 4.35 -7.40
CA LEU A 250 13.55 4.66 -7.16
C LEU A 250 13.77 5.25 -5.76
N PHE A 251 12.86 6.11 -5.28
CA PHE A 251 12.93 6.65 -3.93
C PHE A 251 12.70 5.53 -2.87
N ILE A 252 11.74 4.64 -3.10
CA ILE A 252 11.49 3.48 -2.24
C ILE A 252 12.74 2.57 -2.19
N LEU A 253 13.38 2.33 -3.33
CA LEU A 253 14.62 1.57 -3.43
C LEU A 253 15.75 2.23 -2.63
N TYR A 254 15.90 3.56 -2.76
CA TYR A 254 16.87 4.32 -1.97
C TYR A 254 16.66 4.11 -0.47
N TYR A 255 15.42 4.19 0.02
CA TYR A 255 15.13 3.93 1.42
C TYR A 255 15.50 2.49 1.82
N GLY A 256 15.16 1.50 1.02
CA GLY A 256 15.49 0.08 1.25
C GLY A 256 16.98 -0.26 1.20
N VAL A 257 17.80 0.58 0.57
CA VAL A 257 19.27 0.39 0.49
C VAL A 257 20.01 1.18 1.56
N ALA A 258 19.68 2.45 1.73
CA ALA A 258 20.46 3.41 2.53
C ALA A 258 19.63 4.14 3.59
N GLY A 259 18.38 4.53 3.28
CA GLY A 259 17.58 5.42 4.13
C GLY A 259 17.31 4.88 5.53
N TYR A 260 16.98 3.62 5.67
CA TYR A 260 16.72 3.02 6.98
C TYR A 260 17.97 2.86 7.84
N LYS A 261 19.18 2.83 7.23
CA LYS A 261 20.47 2.66 7.92
C LYS A 261 20.99 3.94 8.56
N ILE A 262 20.38 5.09 8.30
CA ILE A 262 20.82 6.39 8.85
C ILE A 262 20.78 6.38 10.38
N ARG A 263 19.95 5.53 10.99
CA ARG A 263 19.89 5.35 12.46
C ARG A 263 21.14 4.72 13.06
N THR A 264 21.91 3.95 12.27
CA THR A 264 23.06 3.18 12.72
C THR A 264 24.39 3.87 12.43
N LYS A 265 24.34 5.04 11.79
CA LYS A 265 25.48 5.94 11.62
C LYS A 265 25.43 7.03 12.69
#